data_e7cbef80bc4207de8d46b7be7af3cc96
#
_entry.id   e7cbef80bc4207de8d46b7be7af3cc96
#
_cell.length_a   1.000
_cell.length_b   1.000
_cell.length_c   1.000
_cell.angle_alpha   90.00
_cell.angle_beta   90.00
_cell.angle_gamma   90.00
#
_symmetry.space_group_name_H-M   'P 1'
#
loop_
_entity.id
_entity.type
_entity.pdbx_description
1 polymer ?
#
loop_
_entity_poly.entity_id
_entity_poly.type
_entity_poly.pdbx_seq_one_letter_code
_entity_poly.pdbx_strand_id
1 'polypeptide(L)'
;MAAHLTATLKPWTVPDKNLRVEDFGAVADGRTVNTKAINQAIEACATNGGGVVLFARGDYVSGTMDLKSGVMLEVAAGARILGSTNLADYPDRVAKRSTVMDSNMDVRQSLIFAEGCKRIGIRGQGVIDGRGTKRNFPGKQTVGKTPGRPFLIRVIDCRDIVLDGITLKDSPCWMQNYLNCENLILQGITSENQANWNNDGIDIDGCRNVIVRDCFVNSEDDGMCFKGASLKPMENVLVENCKFYSTCNALKFGTDSQGDFRNVLIRNCEVGGPSKEMRAITRRRASSGISWETVDGGTIENVLATNINIVRVDSPIFLRLGDRGRVMPGMKHPAPGVLRRIVFDGITGDDNGSRGSIFSGIPSASISDVVVRNYNVRIEGGAAAFPADKIIEEKIDNYPDAFMFGPFVPAHGFWVRHARNLDFSHVQVRLNKPDARPFIAVGGDVVELTLDGNSVIDR
;
A
#
# COMPACT_ATOMS: atom_id res chain seq x y z
N MET A 1 10.72 18.63 4.85
CA MET A 1 10.03 17.92 3.74
C MET A 1 8.52 18.11 3.84
N ALA A 2 7.80 17.60 4.83
CA ALA A 2 6.33 17.66 4.89
C ALA A 2 5.75 19.09 4.80
N ALA A 3 6.25 20.07 5.58
CA ALA A 3 5.79 21.45 5.51
C ALA A 3 5.98 22.07 4.12
N HIS A 4 7.11 21.79 3.48
CA HIS A 4 7.37 22.22 2.10
C HIS A 4 6.41 21.56 1.13
N LEU A 5 6.22 20.24 1.22
CA LEU A 5 5.32 19.50 0.35
C LEU A 5 3.86 19.99 0.47
N THR A 6 3.37 20.18 1.70
CA THR A 6 2.03 20.71 1.96
C THR A 6 1.87 22.17 1.46
N ALA A 7 2.94 22.96 1.50
CA ALA A 7 2.91 24.34 1.01
C ALA A 7 2.90 24.41 -0.53
N THR A 8 3.65 23.55 -1.20
CA THR A 8 3.91 23.61 -2.65
C THR A 8 2.98 22.73 -3.48
N LEU A 9 2.65 21.54 -2.99
CA LEU A 9 1.78 20.61 -3.71
C LEU A 9 0.32 20.96 -3.43
N LYS A 10 -0.34 21.55 -4.42
CA LYS A 10 -1.75 21.92 -4.37
C LYS A 10 -2.52 21.22 -5.49
N PRO A 11 -3.83 20.95 -5.29
CA PRO A 11 -4.68 20.54 -6.40
C PRO A 11 -4.58 21.53 -7.55
N TRP A 12 -4.52 21.02 -8.76
CA TRP A 12 -4.51 21.86 -9.96
C TRP A 12 -5.89 22.54 -10.16
N THR A 13 -5.89 23.70 -10.80
CA THR A 13 -7.14 24.44 -11.07
C THR A 13 -7.87 23.81 -12.23
N VAL A 14 -9.05 23.25 -11.95
CA VAL A 14 -9.95 22.67 -12.96
C VAL A 14 -10.66 23.79 -13.70
N PRO A 15 -10.65 23.82 -15.06
CA PRO A 15 -11.42 24.79 -15.80
C PRO A 15 -12.94 24.70 -15.47
N ASP A 16 -13.61 25.83 -15.39
CA ASP A 16 -15.06 25.91 -15.11
C ASP A 16 -15.88 25.58 -16.36
N LYS A 17 -15.80 24.31 -16.76
CA LYS A 17 -16.54 23.71 -17.88
C LYS A 17 -17.06 22.35 -17.43
N ASN A 18 -18.37 22.17 -17.48
CA ASN A 18 -19.00 20.93 -17.05
C ASN A 18 -19.71 20.26 -18.24
N LEU A 19 -19.33 19.03 -18.53
CA LEU A 19 -19.99 18.15 -19.48
C LEU A 19 -20.64 17.01 -18.73
N ARG A 20 -21.94 16.82 -18.90
CA ARG A 20 -22.66 15.70 -18.29
C ARG A 20 -22.53 14.48 -19.20
N VAL A 21 -22.32 13.32 -18.62
CA VAL A 21 -22.22 12.07 -19.41
C VAL A 21 -23.54 11.74 -20.14
N GLU A 22 -24.66 12.17 -19.58
CA GLU A 22 -25.98 11.99 -20.19
C GLU A 22 -26.15 12.76 -21.51
N ASP A 23 -25.46 13.90 -21.67
CA ASP A 23 -25.50 14.70 -22.92
C ASP A 23 -24.79 13.95 -24.07
N PHE A 24 -24.02 12.90 -23.76
CA PHE A 24 -23.38 12.00 -24.70
C PHE A 24 -24.10 10.65 -24.84
N GLY A 25 -25.28 10.53 -24.25
CA GLY A 25 -26.13 9.34 -24.35
C GLY A 25 -25.93 8.31 -23.24
N ALA A 26 -25.27 8.65 -22.15
CA ALA A 26 -25.17 7.75 -20.99
C ALA A 26 -26.55 7.66 -20.29
N VAL A 27 -26.92 6.45 -19.88
CA VAL A 27 -28.16 6.13 -19.20
C VAL A 27 -27.84 5.63 -17.78
N ALA A 28 -28.41 6.28 -16.77
CA ALA A 28 -28.15 6.02 -15.36
C ALA A 28 -29.09 4.96 -14.75
N ASP A 29 -29.31 3.83 -15.45
CA ASP A 29 -30.32 2.81 -15.11
C ASP A 29 -29.71 1.57 -14.38
N GLY A 30 -28.39 1.54 -14.18
CA GLY A 30 -27.65 0.42 -13.57
C GLY A 30 -27.55 -0.82 -14.45
N ARG A 31 -27.89 -0.77 -15.72
CA ARG A 31 -27.93 -1.90 -16.67
C ARG A 31 -27.24 -1.60 -17.99
N THR A 32 -27.53 -0.45 -18.59
CA THR A 32 -26.95 -0.03 -19.86
C THR A 32 -25.44 0.21 -19.72
N VAL A 33 -24.65 -0.44 -20.57
CA VAL A 33 -23.19 -0.22 -20.60
C VAL A 33 -22.89 1.10 -21.31
N ASN A 34 -22.38 2.07 -20.56
CA ASN A 34 -22.18 3.47 -20.99
C ASN A 34 -20.76 3.78 -21.43
N THR A 35 -19.88 2.79 -21.56
CA THR A 35 -18.43 2.99 -21.81
C THR A 35 -18.16 3.93 -22.96
N LYS A 36 -18.89 3.79 -24.08
CA LYS A 36 -18.74 4.65 -25.27
C LYS A 36 -19.14 6.10 -24.99
N ALA A 37 -20.29 6.32 -24.39
CA ALA A 37 -20.81 7.65 -24.07
C ALA A 37 -19.88 8.39 -23.09
N ILE A 38 -19.43 7.69 -22.05
CA ILE A 38 -18.50 8.24 -21.05
C ILE A 38 -17.17 8.63 -21.70
N ASN A 39 -16.58 7.75 -22.52
CA ASN A 39 -15.32 8.06 -23.20
C ASN A 39 -15.47 9.20 -24.21
N GLN A 40 -16.62 9.34 -24.86
CA GLN A 40 -16.91 10.50 -25.71
C GLN A 40 -16.98 11.80 -24.91
N ALA A 41 -17.60 11.80 -23.73
CA ALA A 41 -17.60 12.96 -22.84
C ALA A 41 -16.18 13.34 -22.37
N ILE A 42 -15.36 12.34 -22.01
CA ILE A 42 -13.95 12.55 -21.61
C ILE A 42 -13.13 13.15 -22.76
N GLU A 43 -13.28 12.62 -23.97
CA GLU A 43 -12.56 13.10 -25.16
C GLU A 43 -13.01 14.53 -25.52
N ALA A 44 -14.30 14.80 -25.51
CA ALA A 44 -14.85 16.14 -25.77
C ALA A 44 -14.37 17.16 -24.72
N CYS A 45 -14.33 16.77 -23.43
CA CYS A 45 -13.80 17.61 -22.37
C CYS A 45 -12.32 17.95 -22.60
N ALA A 46 -11.52 16.94 -22.90
CA ALA A 46 -10.07 17.12 -23.12
C ALA A 46 -9.78 18.01 -24.35
N THR A 47 -10.44 17.77 -25.47
CA THR A 47 -10.26 18.56 -26.73
C THR A 47 -10.71 20.00 -26.59
N ASN A 48 -11.67 20.28 -25.71
CA ASN A 48 -12.15 21.64 -25.41
C ASN A 48 -11.30 22.36 -24.32
N GLY A 49 -10.09 21.87 -24.02
CA GLY A 49 -9.16 22.51 -23.08
C GLY A 49 -9.31 22.07 -21.63
N GLY A 50 -10.03 20.98 -21.38
CA GLY A 50 -10.23 20.39 -20.08
C GLY A 50 -11.47 20.91 -19.35
N GLY A 51 -11.75 20.37 -18.17
CA GLY A 51 -12.91 20.67 -17.36
C GLY A 51 -13.37 19.46 -16.53
N VAL A 52 -14.65 19.44 -16.25
CA VAL A 52 -15.32 18.41 -15.46
C VAL A 52 -16.19 17.53 -16.37
N VAL A 53 -16.06 16.22 -16.21
CA VAL A 53 -17.01 15.23 -16.73
C VAL A 53 -17.86 14.77 -15.54
N LEU A 54 -19.13 15.18 -15.54
CA LEU A 54 -20.04 15.01 -14.42
C LEU A 54 -20.92 13.78 -14.58
N PHE A 55 -20.92 12.93 -13.55
CA PHE A 55 -21.91 11.87 -13.33
C PHE A 55 -22.95 12.38 -12.33
N ALA A 56 -24.15 12.65 -12.79
CA ALA A 56 -25.27 13.05 -11.93
C ALA A 56 -25.80 11.84 -11.16
N ARG A 57 -26.80 12.07 -10.30
CA ARG A 57 -27.41 10.99 -9.50
C ARG A 57 -27.93 9.85 -10.39
N GLY A 58 -27.56 8.61 -10.06
CA GLY A 58 -27.98 7.40 -10.75
C GLY A 58 -26.82 6.39 -10.89
N ASP A 59 -27.07 5.28 -11.57
CA ASP A 59 -26.18 4.14 -11.67
C ASP A 59 -25.67 3.96 -13.11
N TYR A 60 -24.38 4.15 -13.34
CA TYR A 60 -23.76 4.07 -14.66
C TYR A 60 -22.88 2.85 -14.78
N VAL A 61 -23.29 1.83 -15.53
CA VAL A 61 -22.43 0.68 -15.81
C VAL A 61 -21.39 1.06 -16.87
N SER A 62 -20.11 0.72 -16.64
CA SER A 62 -19.05 1.00 -17.60
C SER A 62 -17.98 -0.09 -17.60
N GLY A 63 -17.38 -0.31 -18.75
CA GLY A 63 -16.04 -0.90 -18.90
C GLY A 63 -14.98 0.19 -18.77
N THR A 64 -13.81 0.01 -19.44
CA THR A 64 -12.67 0.92 -19.29
C THR A 64 -12.99 2.36 -19.72
N MET A 65 -12.76 3.28 -18.78
CA MET A 65 -12.78 4.73 -18.98
C MET A 65 -11.33 5.22 -19.14
N ASP A 66 -11.02 5.78 -20.32
CA ASP A 66 -9.67 6.29 -20.64
C ASP A 66 -9.58 7.78 -20.28
N LEU A 67 -8.98 8.10 -19.11
CA LEU A 67 -8.77 9.50 -18.70
C LEU A 67 -7.81 10.24 -19.64
N LYS A 68 -8.07 11.51 -19.82
CA LYS A 68 -7.28 12.42 -20.66
C LYS A 68 -6.78 13.61 -19.87
N SER A 69 -5.71 14.24 -20.38
CA SER A 69 -5.14 15.43 -19.74
C SER A 69 -6.18 16.56 -19.60
N GLY A 70 -6.17 17.23 -18.46
CA GLY A 70 -7.08 18.33 -18.14
C GLY A 70 -8.48 17.90 -17.70
N VAL A 71 -8.76 16.61 -17.51
CA VAL A 71 -10.10 16.10 -17.17
C VAL A 71 -10.21 15.73 -15.69
N MET A 72 -11.24 16.25 -15.04
CA MET A 72 -11.71 15.87 -13.72
C MET A 72 -13.00 15.07 -13.84
N LEU A 73 -13.03 13.82 -13.42
CA LEU A 73 -14.29 13.10 -13.23
C LEU A 73 -14.93 13.55 -11.92
N GLU A 74 -16.17 13.99 -11.97
CA GLU A 74 -16.96 14.32 -10.78
C GLU A 74 -18.12 13.34 -10.63
N VAL A 75 -18.08 12.55 -9.57
CA VAL A 75 -19.15 11.61 -9.23
C VAL A 75 -19.98 12.22 -8.12
N ALA A 76 -21.13 12.77 -8.46
CA ALA A 76 -21.98 13.50 -7.52
C ALA A 76 -22.53 12.60 -6.40
N ALA A 77 -22.98 13.20 -5.30
CA ALA A 77 -23.65 12.46 -4.25
C ALA A 77 -24.87 11.71 -4.81
N GLY A 78 -24.95 10.40 -4.54
CA GLY A 78 -25.98 9.51 -5.08
C GLY A 78 -25.74 9.03 -6.52
N ALA A 79 -24.61 9.40 -7.14
CA ALA A 79 -24.14 8.76 -8.36
C ALA A 79 -23.28 7.53 -8.04
N ARG A 80 -23.43 6.47 -8.84
CA ARG A 80 -22.56 5.29 -8.78
C ARG A 80 -22.05 4.93 -10.17
N ILE A 81 -20.74 4.77 -10.29
CA ILE A 81 -20.12 4.14 -11.46
C ILE A 81 -19.94 2.66 -11.11
N LEU A 82 -20.55 1.78 -11.89
CA LEU A 82 -20.55 0.35 -11.69
C LEU A 82 -19.67 -0.32 -12.76
N GLY A 83 -18.59 -0.98 -12.38
CA GLY A 83 -17.79 -1.74 -13.32
C GLY A 83 -18.62 -2.82 -14.03
N SER A 84 -18.45 -3.00 -15.34
CA SER A 84 -19.05 -4.11 -16.07
C SER A 84 -18.56 -5.43 -15.51
N THR A 85 -19.43 -6.42 -15.43
CA THR A 85 -19.03 -7.80 -15.07
C THR A 85 -18.66 -8.65 -16.29
N ASN A 86 -18.69 -8.04 -17.47
CA ASN A 86 -18.24 -8.67 -18.72
C ASN A 86 -16.82 -8.21 -19.05
N LEU A 87 -15.85 -9.12 -19.04
CA LEU A 87 -14.45 -8.84 -19.33
C LEU A 87 -14.20 -8.24 -20.72
N ALA A 88 -15.07 -8.50 -21.69
CA ALA A 88 -14.96 -7.93 -23.02
C ALA A 88 -15.07 -6.39 -23.02
N ASP A 89 -15.63 -5.81 -21.96
CA ASP A 89 -15.74 -4.36 -21.79
C ASP A 89 -14.43 -3.71 -21.26
N TYR A 90 -13.41 -4.53 -20.98
CA TYR A 90 -12.09 -4.10 -20.49
C TYR A 90 -11.00 -4.46 -21.51
N PRO A 91 -10.81 -3.63 -22.55
CA PRO A 91 -9.74 -3.87 -23.50
C PRO A 91 -8.37 -3.74 -22.85
N ASP A 92 -7.42 -4.52 -23.32
CA ASP A 92 -6.04 -4.45 -22.85
C ASP A 92 -5.45 -3.06 -23.06
N ARG A 93 -4.81 -2.54 -22.01
CA ARG A 93 -4.00 -1.32 -22.02
C ARG A 93 -2.57 -1.71 -21.68
N VAL A 94 -1.79 -2.06 -22.70
CA VAL A 94 -0.38 -2.38 -22.53
C VAL A 94 0.38 -1.10 -22.27
N ALA A 95 0.97 -0.97 -21.07
CA ALA A 95 1.79 0.17 -20.73
C ALA A 95 3.00 0.30 -21.65
N LYS A 96 3.40 1.51 -22.00
CA LYS A 96 4.60 1.78 -22.79
C LYS A 96 5.88 1.36 -22.09
N ARG A 97 5.84 1.27 -20.76
CA ARG A 97 6.95 0.79 -19.94
C ARG A 97 6.57 -0.50 -19.25
N SER A 98 7.41 -1.51 -19.40
CA SER A 98 7.32 -2.73 -18.62
C SER A 98 7.95 -2.52 -17.23
N THR A 99 7.37 -3.18 -16.24
CA THR A 99 7.92 -3.30 -14.89
C THR A 99 8.08 -4.78 -14.54
N VAL A 100 8.74 -5.08 -13.42
CA VAL A 100 8.84 -6.47 -12.93
C VAL A 100 7.45 -7.07 -12.71
N MET A 101 6.46 -6.24 -12.39
CA MET A 101 5.08 -6.68 -12.21
C MET A 101 4.44 -7.20 -13.49
N ASP A 102 4.73 -6.61 -14.63
CA ASP A 102 4.13 -7.02 -15.91
C ASP A 102 4.51 -8.45 -16.30
N SER A 103 5.62 -8.97 -15.76
CA SER A 103 6.03 -10.37 -15.93
C SER A 103 5.33 -11.32 -14.95
N ASN A 104 4.76 -10.82 -13.86
CA ASN A 104 4.22 -11.60 -12.75
C ASN A 104 2.69 -11.50 -12.62
N MET A 105 2.08 -10.40 -13.05
CA MET A 105 0.64 -10.17 -13.02
C MET A 105 0.14 -9.68 -14.37
N ASP A 106 -1.07 -10.08 -14.74
CA ASP A 106 -1.75 -9.51 -15.90
C ASP A 106 -2.38 -8.16 -15.50
N VAL A 107 -1.61 -7.09 -15.65
CA VAL A 107 -1.97 -5.72 -15.22
C VAL A 107 -2.50 -4.87 -16.38
N ARG A 108 -3.01 -5.48 -17.46
CA ARG A 108 -3.42 -4.77 -18.67
C ARG A 108 -4.82 -4.18 -18.62
N GLN A 109 -5.68 -4.64 -17.73
CA GLN A 109 -7.08 -4.27 -17.66
C GLN A 109 -7.39 -3.43 -16.43
N SER A 110 -8.20 -2.38 -16.60
CA SER A 110 -8.68 -1.55 -15.48
C SER A 110 -10.00 -0.86 -15.84
N LEU A 111 -10.79 -0.47 -14.82
CA LEU A 111 -11.99 0.30 -15.03
C LEU A 111 -11.66 1.76 -15.39
N ILE A 112 -10.69 2.36 -14.69
CA ILE A 112 -10.19 3.70 -15.00
C ILE A 112 -8.71 3.58 -15.35
N PHE A 113 -8.36 4.09 -16.52
CA PHE A 113 -7.00 4.06 -17.05
C PHE A 113 -6.50 5.45 -17.44
N ALA A 114 -5.24 5.75 -17.11
CA ALA A 114 -4.55 6.93 -17.60
C ALA A 114 -3.07 6.62 -17.82
N GLU A 115 -2.49 7.04 -18.95
CA GLU A 115 -1.05 6.95 -19.19
C GLU A 115 -0.54 8.24 -19.84
N GLY A 116 0.55 8.80 -19.30
CA GLY A 116 1.21 9.99 -19.83
C GLY A 116 0.38 11.28 -19.73
N CYS A 117 -0.67 11.30 -18.90
CA CYS A 117 -1.58 12.43 -18.76
C CYS A 117 -1.08 13.46 -17.73
N LYS A 118 -1.59 14.69 -17.85
CA LYS A 118 -1.32 15.78 -16.92
C LYS A 118 -2.62 16.42 -16.46
N ARG A 119 -2.68 16.79 -15.16
CA ARG A 119 -3.86 17.43 -14.57
C ARG A 119 -5.10 16.59 -14.78
N ILE A 120 -5.14 15.46 -14.11
CA ILE A 120 -6.25 14.52 -14.11
C ILE A 120 -6.75 14.33 -12.69
N GLY A 121 -8.00 13.93 -12.55
CA GLY A 121 -8.51 13.62 -11.22
C GLY A 121 -9.88 13.00 -11.19
N ILE A 122 -10.26 12.61 -9.99
CA ILE A 122 -11.57 12.08 -9.64
C ILE A 122 -11.99 12.74 -8.33
N ARG A 123 -13.19 13.29 -8.27
CA ARG A 123 -13.70 13.88 -7.03
C ARG A 123 -15.19 13.62 -6.84
N GLY A 124 -15.69 13.94 -5.66
CA GLY A 124 -17.10 13.93 -5.33
C GLY A 124 -17.46 12.96 -4.21
N GLN A 125 -18.75 12.90 -3.89
CA GLN A 125 -19.28 12.08 -2.79
C GLN A 125 -20.03 10.84 -3.30
N GLY A 126 -19.83 10.48 -4.56
CA GLY A 126 -20.39 9.28 -5.15
C GLY A 126 -19.54 8.04 -4.91
N VAL A 127 -19.87 6.96 -5.60
CA VAL A 127 -19.24 5.65 -5.45
C VAL A 127 -18.72 5.14 -6.79
N ILE A 128 -17.53 4.59 -6.81
CA ILE A 128 -17.02 3.78 -7.93
C ILE A 128 -16.89 2.34 -7.42
N ASP A 129 -17.76 1.47 -7.93
CA ASP A 129 -17.85 0.06 -7.51
C ASP A 129 -17.40 -0.86 -8.65
N GLY A 130 -16.30 -1.55 -8.46
CA GLY A 130 -15.76 -2.51 -9.43
C GLY A 130 -16.59 -3.80 -9.55
N ARG A 131 -17.54 -4.02 -8.64
CA ARG A 131 -18.33 -5.27 -8.55
C ARG A 131 -17.47 -6.54 -8.57
N GLY A 132 -16.28 -6.44 -7.97
CA GLY A 132 -15.15 -7.34 -8.10
C GLY A 132 -15.24 -8.68 -7.37
N THR A 133 -16.44 -9.13 -7.02
CA THR A 133 -16.63 -10.38 -6.26
C THR A 133 -16.04 -11.60 -7.00
N LYS A 134 -15.65 -12.62 -6.23
CA LYS A 134 -15.18 -13.92 -6.78
C LYS A 134 -16.20 -14.59 -7.72
N ARG A 135 -17.48 -14.27 -7.58
CA ARG A 135 -18.52 -14.74 -8.50
C ARG A 135 -18.42 -14.08 -9.87
N ASN A 136 -18.20 -12.77 -9.88
CA ASN A 136 -18.14 -11.98 -11.12
C ASN A 136 -16.76 -12.14 -11.81
N PHE A 137 -15.70 -12.27 -11.01
CA PHE A 137 -14.32 -12.41 -11.48
C PHE A 137 -13.64 -13.59 -10.77
N PRO A 138 -13.84 -14.82 -11.23
CA PRO A 138 -13.43 -16.06 -10.54
C PRO A 138 -11.93 -16.38 -10.67
N GLY A 139 -11.08 -15.42 -11.05
CA GLY A 139 -9.64 -15.59 -11.17
C GLY A 139 -8.99 -16.13 -9.90
N LYS A 140 -7.82 -16.77 -10.03
CA LYS A 140 -7.06 -17.33 -8.90
C LYS A 140 -6.16 -16.27 -8.26
N GLN A 141 -5.78 -16.50 -7.00
CA GLN A 141 -4.79 -15.68 -6.27
C GLN A 141 -3.39 -15.71 -6.90
N THR A 142 -3.09 -16.71 -7.73
CA THR A 142 -1.76 -16.88 -8.33
C THR A 142 -1.40 -15.72 -9.24
N VAL A 143 -0.34 -15.05 -8.87
CA VAL A 143 0.40 -14.10 -9.68
C VAL A 143 0.74 -14.72 -11.03
N GLY A 144 0.46 -14.00 -12.09
CA GLY A 144 1.12 -14.25 -13.37
C GLY A 144 0.52 -15.24 -14.32
N LYS A 145 -0.76 -15.41 -14.50
CA LYS A 145 -1.31 -16.06 -15.71
C LYS A 145 -2.84 -16.15 -15.78
N THR A 146 -3.58 -15.44 -14.96
CA THR A 146 -5.03 -15.41 -15.12
C THR A 146 -5.47 -14.01 -15.52
N PRO A 147 -5.60 -13.74 -16.83
CA PRO A 147 -6.30 -12.56 -17.30
C PRO A 147 -7.72 -12.61 -16.72
N GLY A 148 -8.27 -11.48 -16.37
CA GLY A 148 -9.65 -11.46 -16.01
C GLY A 148 -10.02 -10.87 -14.65
N ARG A 149 -9.10 -10.13 -14.01
CA ARG A 149 -9.40 -9.33 -12.84
C ARG A 149 -8.87 -7.90 -13.03
N PRO A 150 -9.68 -7.01 -13.61
CA PRO A 150 -9.28 -5.62 -13.82
C PRO A 150 -8.92 -4.90 -12.52
N PHE A 151 -7.97 -3.99 -12.55
CA PHE A 151 -7.78 -3.00 -11.49
C PHE A 151 -8.95 -2.01 -11.51
N LEU A 152 -9.27 -1.38 -10.38
CA LEU A 152 -10.26 -0.31 -10.41
C LEU A 152 -9.67 0.95 -11.05
N ILE A 153 -8.51 1.40 -10.57
CA ILE A 153 -7.81 2.58 -11.08
C ILE A 153 -6.36 2.22 -11.39
N ARG A 154 -5.91 2.52 -12.61
CA ARG A 154 -4.52 2.37 -13.02
C ARG A 154 -4.02 3.62 -13.71
N VAL A 155 -3.02 4.28 -13.12
CA VAL A 155 -2.47 5.57 -13.58
C VAL A 155 -0.97 5.43 -13.74
N ILE A 156 -0.46 5.69 -14.96
CA ILE A 156 0.94 5.43 -15.33
C ILE A 156 1.57 6.68 -15.93
N ASP A 157 2.80 7.01 -15.51
CA ASP A 157 3.60 8.14 -16.04
C ASP A 157 2.81 9.47 -16.11
N CYS A 158 1.88 9.69 -15.16
CA CYS A 158 1.04 10.88 -15.11
C CYS A 158 1.56 11.92 -14.11
N ARG A 159 1.08 13.17 -14.26
CA ARG A 159 1.47 14.29 -13.38
C ARG A 159 0.29 15.16 -13.00
N ASP A 160 0.34 15.72 -11.78
CA ASP A 160 -0.68 16.59 -11.22
C ASP A 160 -2.02 15.86 -11.10
N ILE A 161 -2.05 14.86 -10.23
CA ILE A 161 -3.15 13.92 -10.05
C ILE A 161 -3.85 14.23 -8.72
N VAL A 162 -5.18 14.28 -8.72
CA VAL A 162 -5.98 14.51 -7.51
C VAL A 162 -7.12 13.51 -7.43
N LEU A 163 -7.21 12.78 -6.32
CA LEU A 163 -8.43 12.09 -5.92
C LEU A 163 -8.94 12.70 -4.62
N ASP A 164 -10.24 13.09 -4.59
CA ASP A 164 -10.80 13.84 -3.47
C ASP A 164 -12.24 13.38 -3.12
N GLY A 165 -12.43 12.92 -1.88
CA GLY A 165 -13.75 12.67 -1.28
C GLY A 165 -14.52 11.47 -1.84
N ILE A 166 -13.94 10.70 -2.75
CA ILE A 166 -14.62 9.58 -3.44
C ILE A 166 -14.64 8.29 -2.62
N THR A 167 -15.72 7.52 -2.76
CA THR A 167 -15.78 6.15 -2.25
C THR A 167 -15.46 5.15 -3.36
N LEU A 168 -14.45 4.31 -3.14
CA LEU A 168 -14.01 3.23 -4.03
C LEU A 168 -14.38 1.89 -3.40
N LYS A 169 -14.94 0.97 -4.18
CA LYS A 169 -15.48 -0.26 -3.64
C LYS A 169 -15.23 -1.47 -4.55
N ASP A 170 -14.97 -2.62 -3.91
CA ASP A 170 -15.00 -3.95 -4.49
C ASP A 170 -14.31 -4.05 -5.86
N SER A 171 -13.00 -3.79 -5.91
CA SER A 171 -12.20 -4.02 -7.11
C SER A 171 -12.05 -5.53 -7.39
N PRO A 172 -12.02 -5.95 -8.65
CA PRO A 172 -11.68 -7.35 -8.98
C PRO A 172 -10.25 -7.76 -8.60
N CYS A 173 -9.33 -6.80 -8.53
CA CYS A 173 -7.93 -6.94 -8.12
C CYS A 173 -7.52 -5.73 -7.30
N TRP A 174 -6.33 -5.15 -7.48
CA TRP A 174 -5.90 -3.93 -6.80
C TRP A 174 -6.87 -2.77 -7.02
N MET A 175 -7.12 -2.01 -5.96
CA MET A 175 -8.04 -0.89 -6.02
C MET A 175 -7.45 0.30 -6.78
N GLN A 176 -6.26 0.72 -6.40
CA GLN A 176 -5.60 1.89 -6.95
C GLN A 176 -4.12 1.59 -7.20
N ASN A 177 -3.65 1.79 -8.41
CA ASN A 177 -2.23 1.68 -8.74
C ASN A 177 -1.74 2.94 -9.45
N TYR A 178 -0.75 3.58 -8.85
CA TYR A 178 -0.07 4.77 -9.37
C TYR A 178 1.38 4.42 -9.66
N LEU A 179 1.74 4.34 -10.93
CA LEU A 179 3.08 3.95 -11.38
C LEU A 179 3.82 5.14 -11.99
N ASN A 180 5.00 5.47 -11.46
CA ASN A 180 5.86 6.55 -11.97
C ASN A 180 5.20 7.94 -12.03
N CYS A 181 4.25 8.21 -11.18
CA CYS A 181 3.51 9.47 -11.17
C CYS A 181 4.23 10.56 -10.38
N GLU A 182 3.91 11.80 -10.70
CA GLU A 182 4.46 12.98 -10.02
C GLU A 182 3.34 13.93 -9.58
N ASN A 183 3.47 14.51 -8.39
CA ASN A 183 2.49 15.42 -7.79
C ASN A 183 1.13 14.74 -7.62
N LEU A 184 1.07 13.76 -6.72
CA LEU A 184 -0.11 12.97 -6.43
C LEU A 184 -0.72 13.41 -5.10
N ILE A 185 -2.01 13.75 -5.11
CA ILE A 185 -2.81 14.06 -3.92
C ILE A 185 -3.97 13.07 -3.84
N LEU A 186 -3.98 12.28 -2.77
CA LEU A 186 -5.06 11.39 -2.39
C LEU A 186 -5.63 11.87 -1.05
N GLN A 187 -6.87 12.37 -1.03
CA GLN A 187 -7.45 12.92 0.19
C GLN A 187 -8.92 12.56 0.37
N GLY A 188 -9.31 12.28 1.61
CA GLY A 188 -10.70 11.99 1.97
C GLY A 188 -11.29 10.76 1.28
N ILE A 189 -10.46 9.84 0.79
CA ILE A 189 -10.90 8.65 0.07
C ILE A 189 -11.35 7.58 1.07
N THR A 190 -12.51 6.98 0.79
CA THR A 190 -12.92 5.71 1.41
C THR A 190 -12.69 4.58 0.43
N SER A 191 -11.88 3.59 0.81
CA SER A 191 -11.55 2.42 -0.01
C SER A 191 -11.96 1.14 0.73
N GLU A 192 -12.99 0.46 0.24
CA GLU A 192 -13.46 -0.82 0.77
C GLU A 192 -13.21 -1.93 -0.26
N ASN A 193 -12.25 -2.81 0.00
CA ASN A 193 -11.74 -3.76 -0.98
C ASN A 193 -11.51 -5.16 -0.37
N GLN A 194 -12.59 -5.86 -0.03
CA GLN A 194 -12.55 -7.22 0.50
C GLN A 194 -13.38 -8.22 -0.33
N ALA A 195 -13.53 -7.97 -1.63
CA ALA A 195 -14.41 -8.76 -2.49
C ALA A 195 -13.73 -9.95 -3.17
N ASN A 196 -12.42 -9.88 -3.38
CA ASN A 196 -11.66 -10.88 -4.15
C ASN A 196 -10.25 -11.07 -3.56
N TRP A 197 -9.38 -11.78 -4.29
CA TRP A 197 -7.95 -11.92 -4.00
C TRP A 197 -7.14 -10.73 -4.49
N ASN A 198 -5.99 -10.44 -3.86
CA ASN A 198 -5.13 -9.32 -4.19
C ASN A 198 -5.91 -7.99 -4.22
N ASN A 199 -6.75 -7.82 -3.23
CA ASN A 199 -7.53 -6.61 -3.07
C ASN A 199 -6.76 -5.58 -2.24
N ASP A 200 -5.58 -5.15 -2.75
CA ASP A 200 -4.80 -4.06 -2.18
C ASP A 200 -5.63 -2.76 -2.21
N GLY A 201 -5.41 -1.87 -1.26
CA GLY A 201 -6.15 -0.61 -1.16
C GLY A 201 -5.55 0.51 -1.98
N ILE A 202 -4.30 0.89 -1.68
CA ILE A 202 -3.56 1.95 -2.38
C ILE A 202 -2.14 1.47 -2.66
N ASP A 203 -1.77 1.40 -3.93
CA ASP A 203 -0.42 1.05 -4.38
C ASP A 203 0.26 2.23 -5.05
N ILE A 204 1.39 2.67 -4.50
CA ILE A 204 2.20 3.77 -5.03
C ILE A 204 3.58 3.22 -5.40
N ASP A 205 3.92 3.30 -6.70
CA ASP A 205 5.12 2.70 -7.26
C ASP A 205 5.96 3.74 -8.00
N GLY A 206 7.17 3.99 -7.55
CA GLY A 206 8.10 4.93 -8.19
C GLY A 206 7.57 6.35 -8.35
N CYS A 207 6.68 6.81 -7.48
CA CYS A 207 6.08 8.13 -7.54
C CYS A 207 6.86 9.17 -6.73
N ARG A 208 6.74 10.45 -7.11
CA ARG A 208 7.40 11.57 -6.46
C ARG A 208 6.42 12.67 -6.08
N ASN A 209 6.65 13.31 -4.92
CA ASN A 209 5.81 14.35 -4.36
C ASN A 209 4.38 13.86 -4.15
N VAL A 210 4.18 13.05 -3.12
CA VAL A 210 2.91 12.38 -2.83
C VAL A 210 2.35 12.85 -1.49
N ILE A 211 1.08 13.20 -1.45
CA ILE A 211 0.30 13.42 -0.23
C ILE A 211 -0.86 12.43 -0.20
N VAL A 212 -0.93 11.64 0.87
CA VAL A 212 -2.09 10.80 1.21
C VAL A 212 -2.60 11.27 2.57
N ARG A 213 -3.83 11.77 2.64
CA ARG A 213 -4.38 12.30 3.89
C ARG A 213 -5.87 12.07 4.06
N ASP A 214 -6.27 11.94 5.31
CA ASP A 214 -7.68 11.81 5.70
C ASP A 214 -8.38 10.64 4.98
N CYS A 215 -7.63 9.57 4.66
CA CYS A 215 -8.12 8.40 3.95
C CYS A 215 -8.48 7.26 4.89
N PHE A 216 -9.50 6.51 4.50
CA PHE A 216 -9.90 5.26 5.12
C PHE A 216 -9.76 4.11 4.12
N VAL A 217 -9.03 3.07 4.51
CA VAL A 217 -8.82 1.87 3.68
C VAL A 217 -9.14 0.62 4.49
N ASN A 218 -9.90 -0.29 3.89
CA ASN A 218 -10.20 -1.61 4.41
C ASN A 218 -10.05 -2.64 3.29
N SER A 219 -8.97 -3.41 3.31
CA SER A 219 -8.54 -4.29 2.21
C SER A 219 -8.42 -5.76 2.62
N GLU A 220 -8.51 -6.66 1.65
CA GLU A 220 -8.24 -8.09 1.84
C GLU A 220 -6.74 -8.38 1.78
N ASP A 221 -6.02 -7.70 0.89
CA ASP A 221 -4.56 -7.74 0.80
C ASP A 221 -3.97 -6.45 1.41
N ASP A 222 -2.83 -5.94 0.97
CA ASP A 222 -2.15 -4.80 1.59
C ASP A 222 -3.03 -3.54 1.66
N GLY A 223 -3.00 -2.81 2.79
CA GLY A 223 -3.81 -1.61 2.98
C GLY A 223 -3.28 -0.41 2.19
N MET A 224 -2.15 0.11 2.61
CA MET A 224 -1.34 1.09 1.90
C MET A 224 0.01 0.45 1.58
N CYS A 225 0.35 0.37 0.30
CA CYS A 225 1.56 -0.29 -0.16
C CYS A 225 2.41 0.64 -1.03
N PHE A 226 3.66 0.82 -0.66
CA PHE A 226 4.68 1.46 -1.47
C PHE A 226 5.47 0.38 -2.21
N LYS A 227 5.44 0.43 -3.54
CA LYS A 227 6.10 -0.56 -4.39
C LYS A 227 7.26 0.07 -5.14
N GLY A 228 8.28 -0.72 -5.40
CA GLY A 228 9.46 -0.37 -6.19
C GLY A 228 9.63 -1.28 -7.40
N ALA A 229 8.53 -1.71 -8.04
CA ALA A 229 8.59 -2.48 -9.28
C ALA A 229 9.12 -1.63 -10.44
N SER A 230 8.97 -0.32 -10.32
CA SER A 230 9.64 0.68 -11.16
C SER A 230 11.08 0.88 -10.71
N LEU A 231 11.98 1.13 -11.65
CA LEU A 231 13.36 1.54 -11.33
C LEU A 231 13.46 3.01 -10.89
N LYS A 232 12.37 3.78 -10.95
CA LYS A 232 12.35 5.15 -10.44
C LYS A 232 12.20 5.14 -8.92
N PRO A 233 12.88 6.03 -8.21
CA PRO A 233 12.69 6.15 -6.77
C PRO A 233 11.30 6.69 -6.45
N MET A 234 10.69 6.14 -5.40
CA MET A 234 9.59 6.79 -4.71
C MET A 234 10.18 7.76 -3.68
N GLU A 235 9.83 9.03 -3.77
CA GLU A 235 10.42 10.05 -2.89
C GLU A 235 9.49 11.22 -2.55
N ASN A 236 9.75 11.84 -1.41
CA ASN A 236 9.00 12.96 -0.89
C ASN A 236 7.52 12.62 -0.68
N VAL A 237 7.25 11.76 0.28
CA VAL A 237 5.91 11.25 0.57
C VAL A 237 5.46 11.70 1.96
N LEU A 238 4.24 12.22 2.04
CA LEU A 238 3.53 12.52 3.27
C LEU A 238 2.28 11.66 3.36
N VAL A 239 2.16 10.86 4.42
CA VAL A 239 0.92 10.15 4.78
C VAL A 239 0.48 10.67 6.14
N GLU A 240 -0.75 11.17 6.24
CA GLU A 240 -1.24 11.72 7.51
C GLU A 240 -2.73 11.52 7.74
N ASN A 241 -3.12 11.36 9.01
CA ASN A 241 -4.51 11.28 9.47
C ASN A 241 -5.31 10.15 8.78
N CYS A 242 -4.66 9.03 8.49
CA CYS A 242 -5.26 7.93 7.74
C CYS A 242 -5.56 6.72 8.65
N LYS A 243 -6.51 5.88 8.20
CA LYS A 243 -6.76 4.57 8.77
C LYS A 243 -6.58 3.50 7.70
N PHE A 244 -5.63 2.60 7.91
CA PHE A 244 -5.34 1.50 7.00
C PHE A 244 -5.60 0.17 7.68
N TYR A 245 -6.66 -0.51 7.28
CA TYR A 245 -6.98 -1.85 7.75
C TYR A 245 -6.81 -2.85 6.62
N SER A 246 -6.23 -3.99 6.97
CA SER A 246 -5.91 -5.05 6.04
C SER A 246 -6.04 -6.42 6.72
N THR A 247 -6.26 -7.47 5.96
CA THR A 247 -6.10 -8.83 6.45
C THR A 247 -4.73 -9.43 6.08
N CYS A 248 -3.89 -8.64 5.39
CA CYS A 248 -2.50 -8.93 5.06
C CYS A 248 -1.57 -7.96 5.80
N ASN A 249 -1.05 -6.90 5.17
CA ASN A 249 -0.23 -5.89 5.82
C ASN A 249 -0.89 -4.52 5.74
N ALA A 250 -1.01 -3.82 6.88
CA ALA A 250 -1.78 -2.58 6.87
C ALA A 250 -1.00 -1.42 6.22
N LEU A 251 0.30 -1.30 6.51
CA LEU A 251 1.19 -0.30 5.94
C LEU A 251 2.50 -0.96 5.50
N LYS A 252 2.76 -0.98 4.19
CA LYS A 252 3.83 -1.79 3.61
C LYS A 252 4.75 -1.00 2.68
N PHE A 253 6.05 -1.35 2.70
CA PHE A 253 7.01 -1.10 1.62
C PHE A 253 7.40 -2.46 1.03
N GLY A 254 7.35 -2.58 -0.29
CA GLY A 254 7.68 -3.83 -0.99
C GLY A 254 6.43 -4.69 -1.30
N THR A 255 6.56 -5.99 -1.52
CA THR A 255 7.82 -6.73 -1.65
C THR A 255 8.60 -6.38 -2.92
N ASP A 256 7.97 -5.83 -3.96
CA ASP A 256 8.66 -5.32 -5.14
C ASP A 256 9.50 -4.11 -4.72
N SER A 257 10.82 -4.25 -4.75
CA SER A 257 11.76 -3.31 -4.17
C SER A 257 13.04 -3.16 -5.01
N GLN A 258 12.89 -3.05 -6.32
CA GLN A 258 13.98 -2.72 -7.24
C GLN A 258 14.28 -1.21 -7.20
N GLY A 259 13.23 -0.38 -7.11
CA GLY A 259 13.32 1.07 -6.92
C GLY A 259 13.51 1.44 -5.46
N ASP A 260 14.05 2.63 -5.24
CA ASP A 260 14.31 3.15 -3.90
C ASP A 260 13.06 3.81 -3.29
N PHE A 261 13.04 3.89 -1.95
CA PHE A 261 12.04 4.58 -1.15
C PHE A 261 12.75 5.59 -0.24
N ARG A 262 12.51 6.87 -0.43
CA ARG A 262 13.26 7.93 0.26
C ARG A 262 12.39 9.06 0.75
N ASN A 263 12.74 9.64 1.90
CA ASN A 263 12.12 10.83 2.44
C ASN A 263 10.61 10.68 2.64
N VAL A 264 10.22 9.74 3.50
CA VAL A 264 8.82 9.42 3.78
C VAL A 264 8.48 9.83 5.21
N LEU A 265 7.41 10.59 5.38
CA LEU A 265 6.81 10.89 6.67
C LEU A 265 5.41 10.29 6.74
N ILE A 266 5.18 9.46 7.75
CA ILE A 266 3.88 8.87 8.07
C ILE A 266 3.53 9.32 9.48
N ARG A 267 2.36 9.96 9.66
CA ARG A 267 1.98 10.47 10.98
C ARG A 267 0.48 10.44 11.25
N ASN A 268 0.13 10.35 12.53
CA ASN A 268 -1.25 10.39 12.99
C ASN A 268 -2.13 9.34 12.28
N CYS A 269 -1.66 8.10 12.18
CA CYS A 269 -2.38 7.04 11.49
C CYS A 269 -2.76 5.90 12.44
N GLU A 270 -3.85 5.23 12.12
CA GLU A 270 -4.17 3.93 12.71
C GLU A 270 -4.00 2.85 11.66
N VAL A 271 -3.25 1.79 12.01
CA VAL A 271 -2.92 0.69 11.09
C VAL A 271 -3.19 -0.66 11.72
N GLY A 272 -3.69 -1.62 10.95
CA GLY A 272 -3.89 -2.95 11.49
C GLY A 272 -4.95 -3.80 10.81
N GLY A 273 -5.51 -4.76 11.54
CA GLY A 273 -6.60 -5.61 11.07
C GLY A 273 -7.96 -4.94 11.19
N PRO A 274 -8.93 -5.27 10.33
CA PRO A 274 -10.27 -4.73 10.40
C PRO A 274 -11.01 -5.20 11.68
N SER A 275 -11.94 -4.39 12.18
CA SER A 275 -12.83 -4.80 13.27
C SER A 275 -13.76 -5.93 12.80
N LYS A 276 -14.48 -6.55 13.76
CA LYS A 276 -15.41 -7.64 13.42
C LYS A 276 -16.49 -7.20 12.42
N GLU A 277 -16.97 -5.98 12.53
CA GLU A 277 -18.02 -5.40 11.72
C GLU A 277 -17.55 -5.06 10.30
N MET A 278 -16.27 -4.76 10.16
CA MET A 278 -15.63 -4.38 8.88
C MET A 278 -15.15 -5.58 8.07
N ARG A 279 -15.17 -6.80 8.63
CA ARG A 279 -14.63 -7.98 7.98
C ARG A 279 -15.63 -8.65 7.05
N ALA A 280 -15.28 -8.77 5.79
CA ALA A 280 -15.95 -9.68 4.86
C ALA A 280 -15.38 -11.10 4.91
N ILE A 281 -14.18 -11.28 5.49
CA ILE A 281 -13.49 -12.57 5.61
C ILE A 281 -13.18 -12.93 7.06
N THR A 282 -12.87 -14.19 7.33
CA THR A 282 -12.76 -14.74 8.69
C THR A 282 -11.49 -14.39 9.44
N ARG A 283 -10.45 -13.85 8.79
CA ARG A 283 -9.17 -13.54 9.44
C ARG A 283 -9.33 -12.39 10.43
N ARG A 284 -8.88 -12.59 11.67
CA ARG A 284 -9.09 -11.66 12.78
C ARG A 284 -8.05 -10.55 12.87
N ARG A 285 -6.82 -10.79 12.37
CA ARG A 285 -5.68 -9.89 12.48
C ARG A 285 -4.99 -9.74 11.14
N ALA A 286 -4.38 -8.59 10.92
CA ALA A 286 -3.40 -8.44 9.86
C ALA A 286 -2.13 -9.22 10.18
N SER A 287 -1.36 -9.60 9.16
CA SER A 287 -0.04 -10.23 9.36
C SER A 287 0.90 -9.28 10.09
N SER A 288 0.90 -8.01 9.65
CA SER A 288 1.67 -6.94 10.31
C SER A 288 0.95 -5.59 10.24
N GLY A 289 1.25 -4.75 11.23
CA GLY A 289 0.83 -3.34 11.22
C GLY A 289 1.69 -2.53 10.27
N ILE A 290 2.99 -2.62 10.46
CA ILE A 290 4.02 -1.99 9.63
C ILE A 290 4.90 -3.11 9.09
N SER A 291 5.05 -3.21 7.76
CA SER A 291 5.88 -4.20 7.07
C SER A 291 6.76 -3.50 6.04
N TRP A 292 8.02 -3.25 6.38
CA TRP A 292 8.94 -2.58 5.46
C TRP A 292 10.02 -3.53 4.99
N GLU A 293 9.98 -3.83 3.71
CA GLU A 293 10.72 -4.92 3.10
C GLU A 293 11.49 -4.42 1.88
N THR A 294 12.79 -4.63 1.85
CA THR A 294 13.60 -4.50 0.64
C THR A 294 14.35 -5.80 0.40
N VAL A 295 14.05 -6.44 -0.71
CA VAL A 295 14.53 -7.79 -1.05
C VAL A 295 15.00 -7.93 -2.50
N ASP A 296 14.88 -6.86 -3.30
CA ASP A 296 15.21 -6.88 -4.73
C ASP A 296 16.26 -5.81 -5.10
N GLY A 297 17.05 -5.35 -4.13
CA GLY A 297 18.19 -4.46 -4.37
C GLY A 297 17.93 -2.96 -4.12
N GLY A 298 16.68 -2.52 -3.89
CA GLY A 298 16.35 -1.13 -3.62
C GLY A 298 16.68 -0.67 -2.21
N THR A 299 16.65 0.63 -2.01
CA THR A 299 16.96 1.30 -0.74
C THR A 299 15.70 1.79 -0.05
N ILE A 300 15.53 1.51 1.24
CA ILE A 300 14.56 2.20 2.12
C ILE A 300 15.36 3.09 3.06
N GLU A 301 15.20 4.42 2.95
CA GLU A 301 15.95 5.34 3.81
C GLU A 301 15.22 6.65 4.11
N ASN A 302 15.57 7.29 5.23
CA ASN A 302 14.98 8.53 5.68
C ASN A 302 13.45 8.43 5.85
N VAL A 303 13.01 7.46 6.64
CA VAL A 303 11.60 7.22 6.92
C VAL A 303 11.29 7.53 8.38
N LEU A 304 10.30 8.37 8.62
CA LEU A 304 9.77 8.67 9.96
C LEU A 304 8.31 8.25 10.04
N ALA A 305 8.02 7.31 10.95
CA ALA A 305 6.66 6.99 11.38
C ALA A 305 6.44 7.54 12.79
N THR A 306 5.48 8.44 12.95
CA THR A 306 5.23 9.08 14.24
C THR A 306 3.75 9.16 14.58
N ASN A 307 3.43 8.95 15.85
CA ASN A 307 2.04 8.91 16.33
C ASN A 307 1.19 7.90 15.53
N ILE A 308 1.59 6.63 15.59
CA ILE A 308 0.90 5.52 14.92
C ILE A 308 0.27 4.60 15.95
N ASN A 309 -1.03 4.32 15.79
CA ASN A 309 -1.73 3.32 16.58
C ASN A 309 -1.82 1.99 15.81
N ILE A 310 -1.27 0.91 16.38
CA ILE A 310 -1.22 -0.42 15.75
C ILE A 310 -2.22 -1.34 16.44
N VAL A 311 -3.22 -1.83 15.70
CA VAL A 311 -4.31 -2.61 16.28
C VAL A 311 -4.58 -3.91 15.52
N ARG A 312 -4.85 -4.98 16.26
CA ARG A 312 -5.29 -6.26 15.67
C ARG A 312 -4.33 -6.82 14.62
N VAL A 313 -3.03 -6.86 14.93
CA VAL A 313 -2.00 -7.45 14.06
C VAL A 313 -1.33 -8.64 14.73
N ASP A 314 -0.79 -9.55 13.95
CA ASP A 314 0.02 -10.66 14.49
C ASP A 314 1.44 -10.18 14.85
N SER A 315 2.06 -9.33 14.01
CA SER A 315 3.36 -8.69 14.27
C SER A 315 3.22 -7.17 14.19
N PRO A 316 3.55 -6.39 15.23
CA PRO A 316 3.44 -4.94 15.17
C PRO A 316 4.31 -4.30 14.08
N ILE A 317 5.61 -4.64 14.05
CA ILE A 317 6.57 -4.11 13.07
C ILE A 317 7.39 -5.28 12.51
N PHE A 318 7.47 -5.35 11.19
CA PHE A 318 8.32 -6.27 10.45
C PHE A 318 9.25 -5.48 9.53
N LEU A 319 10.53 -5.47 9.83
CA LEU A 319 11.59 -4.92 8.97
C LEU A 319 12.36 -6.08 8.36
N ARG A 320 12.45 -6.13 7.03
CA ARG A 320 13.20 -7.16 6.32
C ARG A 320 14.10 -6.56 5.25
N LEU A 321 15.39 -6.84 5.38
CA LEU A 321 16.37 -6.70 4.32
C LEU A 321 16.73 -8.12 3.86
N GLY A 322 16.47 -8.46 2.61
CA GLY A 322 16.74 -9.76 2.01
C GLY A 322 17.45 -9.65 0.67
N ASP A 323 17.54 -10.75 -0.06
CA ASP A 323 18.21 -10.82 -1.36
C ASP A 323 17.47 -11.79 -2.29
N ARG A 324 16.19 -11.53 -2.51
CA ARG A 324 15.37 -12.26 -3.49
C ARG A 324 15.78 -11.92 -4.92
N GLY A 325 16.09 -10.66 -5.15
CA GLY A 325 16.69 -10.17 -6.38
C GLY A 325 15.84 -10.32 -7.64
N ARG A 326 14.52 -10.17 -7.55
CA ARG A 326 13.68 -10.14 -8.74
C ARG A 326 14.06 -8.95 -9.63
N VAL A 327 14.28 -9.23 -10.91
CA VAL A 327 14.64 -8.23 -11.91
C VAL A 327 13.82 -8.41 -13.18
N MET A 328 13.79 -7.38 -14.01
CA MET A 328 13.22 -7.49 -15.36
C MET A 328 14.05 -8.46 -16.22
N PRO A 329 13.40 -9.12 -17.21
CA PRO A 329 14.10 -10.01 -18.13
C PRO A 329 15.34 -9.34 -18.75
N GLY A 330 16.48 -10.03 -18.70
CA GLY A 330 17.77 -9.53 -19.21
C GLY A 330 18.60 -8.68 -18.24
N MET A 331 18.09 -8.33 -17.08
CA MET A 331 18.86 -7.66 -16.03
C MET A 331 19.60 -8.68 -15.15
N LYS A 332 20.72 -8.27 -14.58
CA LYS A 332 21.47 -9.08 -13.62
C LYS A 332 20.84 -8.99 -12.25
N HIS A 333 20.99 -10.04 -11.44
CA HIS A 333 20.69 -10.03 -10.02
C HIS A 333 21.40 -8.85 -9.34
N PRO A 334 20.71 -7.95 -8.64
CA PRO A 334 21.33 -6.81 -7.99
C PRO A 334 22.10 -7.24 -6.74
N ALA A 335 22.95 -6.38 -6.21
CA ALA A 335 23.42 -6.52 -4.84
C ALA A 335 22.25 -6.37 -3.86
N PRO A 336 22.34 -6.92 -2.64
CA PRO A 336 21.36 -6.67 -1.60
C PRO A 336 21.09 -5.17 -1.42
N GLY A 337 19.84 -4.81 -1.17
CA GLY A 337 19.43 -3.43 -0.98
C GLY A 337 19.94 -2.80 0.32
N VAL A 338 19.40 -1.65 0.69
CA VAL A 338 19.76 -0.92 1.92
C VAL A 338 18.48 -0.58 2.70
N LEU A 339 18.47 -0.85 4.02
CA LEU A 339 17.42 -0.42 4.92
C LEU A 339 18.05 0.35 6.08
N ARG A 340 17.90 1.68 6.10
CA ARG A 340 18.59 2.54 7.08
C ARG A 340 17.90 3.88 7.36
N ARG A 341 18.30 4.52 8.45
CA ARG A 341 17.79 5.84 8.88
C ARG A 341 16.27 5.84 9.00
N ILE A 342 15.80 4.92 9.84
CA ILE A 342 14.39 4.70 10.13
C ILE A 342 14.09 5.17 11.55
N VAL A 343 13.03 5.91 11.74
CA VAL A 343 12.58 6.36 13.06
C VAL A 343 11.13 5.98 13.29
N PHE A 344 10.86 5.27 14.36
CA PHE A 344 9.55 5.03 14.94
C PHE A 344 9.42 5.83 16.23
N ASP A 345 8.50 6.78 16.28
CA ASP A 345 8.33 7.67 17.43
C ASP A 345 6.85 7.81 17.82
N GLY A 346 6.49 7.47 19.05
CA GLY A 346 5.10 7.53 19.49
C GLY A 346 4.24 6.42 18.88
N ILE A 347 4.70 5.19 18.97
CA ILE A 347 3.94 4.02 18.52
C ILE A 347 3.12 3.48 19.68
N THR A 348 1.81 3.39 19.50
CA THR A 348 0.89 2.75 20.47
C THR A 348 0.20 1.56 19.83
N GLY A 349 -0.42 0.71 20.64
CA GLY A 349 -1.18 -0.39 20.07
C GLY A 349 -1.88 -1.27 21.09
N ASP A 350 -2.95 -1.94 20.63
CA ASP A 350 -3.73 -2.86 21.45
C ASP A 350 -4.32 -4.00 20.62
N ASP A 351 -4.80 -5.06 21.26
CA ASP A 351 -5.41 -6.27 20.65
C ASP A 351 -4.49 -6.96 19.62
N ASN A 352 -3.17 -6.92 19.85
CA ASN A 352 -2.20 -7.54 18.94
C ASN A 352 -1.88 -8.98 19.34
N GLY A 353 -1.46 -9.79 18.37
CA GLY A 353 -1.05 -11.19 18.57
C GLY A 353 0.25 -11.33 19.36
N SER A 354 0.71 -12.57 19.50
CA SER A 354 1.85 -12.90 20.37
C SER A 354 3.21 -12.83 19.69
N ARG A 355 3.28 -12.46 18.40
CA ARG A 355 4.53 -12.64 17.63
C ARG A 355 5.65 -11.69 18.06
N GLY A 356 5.38 -10.47 18.41
CA GLY A 356 6.38 -9.43 18.62
C GLY A 356 6.86 -8.79 17.29
N SER A 357 7.72 -7.80 17.41
CA SER A 357 8.32 -7.10 16.26
C SER A 357 9.59 -7.81 15.80
N ILE A 358 9.88 -7.78 14.49
CA ILE A 358 10.99 -8.47 13.85
C ILE A 358 11.82 -7.49 13.03
N PHE A 359 13.11 -7.38 13.32
CA PHE A 359 14.08 -6.57 12.56
C PHE A 359 15.18 -7.51 12.04
N SER A 360 15.06 -7.93 10.77
CA SER A 360 15.92 -8.98 10.21
C SER A 360 16.60 -8.52 8.92
N GLY A 361 17.90 -8.23 9.02
CA GLY A 361 18.81 -8.22 7.87
C GLY A 361 19.16 -9.64 7.44
N ILE A 362 20.27 -9.76 6.67
CA ILE A 362 20.90 -11.01 6.22
C ILE A 362 22.40 -10.95 6.50
N PRO A 363 23.15 -12.08 6.52
CA PRO A 363 24.58 -12.07 6.80
C PRO A 363 25.42 -11.15 5.91
N SER A 364 24.99 -10.93 4.66
CA SER A 364 25.67 -10.05 3.69
C SER A 364 25.23 -8.59 3.74
N ALA A 365 24.11 -8.25 4.43
CA ALA A 365 23.59 -6.89 4.50
C ALA A 365 22.79 -6.64 5.78
N SER A 366 23.22 -5.65 6.56
CA SER A 366 22.62 -5.31 7.84
C SER A 366 21.60 -4.18 7.71
N ILE A 367 20.50 -4.26 8.46
CA ILE A 367 19.64 -3.11 8.78
C ILE A 367 20.45 -2.13 9.62
N SER A 368 20.39 -0.84 9.37
CA SER A 368 21.17 0.12 10.15
C SER A 368 20.45 1.41 10.51
N ASP A 369 20.93 2.07 11.57
CA ASP A 369 20.48 3.40 11.98
C ASP A 369 18.96 3.44 12.22
N VAL A 370 18.46 2.56 13.10
CA VAL A 370 17.04 2.49 13.44
C VAL A 370 16.83 3.00 14.87
N VAL A 371 15.92 3.94 15.01
CA VAL A 371 15.49 4.48 16.30
C VAL A 371 14.04 4.07 16.57
N VAL A 372 13.79 3.47 17.74
CA VAL A 372 12.45 3.20 18.26
C VAL A 372 12.32 3.89 19.59
N ARG A 373 11.41 4.87 19.66
CA ARG A 373 11.19 5.61 20.91
C ARG A 373 9.72 5.86 21.19
N ASN A 374 9.39 6.02 22.46
CA ASN A 374 8.01 6.23 22.88
C ASN A 374 7.06 5.14 22.33
N TYR A 375 7.49 3.89 22.46
CA TYR A 375 6.76 2.71 21.97
C TYR A 375 5.99 2.06 23.14
N ASN A 376 4.67 1.94 23.02
CA ASN A 376 3.82 1.34 24.03
C ASN A 376 2.74 0.47 23.40
N VAL A 377 3.04 -0.79 23.19
CA VAL A 377 2.16 -1.73 22.48
C VAL A 377 1.76 -2.87 23.39
N ARG A 378 0.47 -3.21 23.40
CA ARG A 378 -0.06 -4.39 24.08
C ARG A 378 -0.17 -5.54 23.10
N ILE A 379 0.28 -6.71 23.53
CA ILE A 379 0.20 -7.97 22.77
C ILE A 379 -0.42 -9.07 23.62
N GLU A 380 -0.89 -10.13 22.99
CA GLU A 380 -1.51 -11.26 23.70
C GLU A 380 -0.53 -11.98 24.65
N GLY A 381 0.72 -12.19 24.23
CA GLY A 381 1.68 -12.97 25.02
C GLY A 381 1.33 -14.45 25.05
N GLY A 382 1.77 -15.17 26.11
CA GLY A 382 1.39 -16.56 26.37
C GLY A 382 2.23 -17.60 25.67
N ALA A 383 3.34 -17.23 25.02
CA ALA A 383 4.24 -18.21 24.41
C ALA A 383 5.17 -18.84 25.44
N ALA A 384 5.53 -20.10 25.22
CA ALA A 384 6.61 -20.79 25.91
C ALA A 384 7.98 -20.19 25.57
N ALA A 385 8.99 -20.49 26.36
CA ALA A 385 10.37 -20.13 26.05
C ALA A 385 10.76 -20.66 24.65
N PHE A 386 11.43 -19.82 23.90
CA PHE A 386 11.91 -20.26 22.58
C PHE A 386 13.07 -21.25 22.78
N PRO A 387 13.07 -22.43 22.12
CA PRO A 387 14.13 -23.42 22.33
C PRO A 387 15.51 -22.84 21.99
N ALA A 388 16.47 -22.97 22.91
CA ALA A 388 17.80 -22.38 22.76
C ALA A 388 18.64 -23.04 21.64
N ASP A 389 18.35 -24.30 21.32
CA ASP A 389 18.99 -25.08 20.26
C ASP A 389 18.32 -24.93 18.88
N LYS A 390 17.22 -24.22 18.82
CA LYS A 390 16.48 -24.05 17.56
C LYS A 390 17.16 -23.04 16.65
N ILE A 391 17.71 -23.53 15.56
CA ILE A 391 18.25 -22.71 14.48
C ILE A 391 17.11 -22.14 13.65
N ILE A 392 17.10 -20.83 13.47
CA ILE A 392 16.17 -20.15 12.56
C ILE A 392 16.90 -19.88 11.25
N GLU A 393 16.42 -20.47 10.17
CA GLU A 393 16.99 -20.29 8.83
C GLU A 393 17.01 -18.81 8.42
N GLU A 394 18.02 -18.43 7.62
CA GLU A 394 18.17 -17.05 7.12
C GLU A 394 17.11 -16.64 6.10
N LYS A 395 16.66 -17.57 5.27
CA LYS A 395 15.65 -17.37 4.23
C LYS A 395 15.95 -16.13 3.36
N ILE A 396 17.17 -16.08 2.87
CA ILE A 396 17.79 -14.90 2.24
C ILE A 396 16.98 -14.45 1.02
N ASP A 397 16.57 -15.38 0.17
CA ASP A 397 15.90 -15.20 -1.12
C ASP A 397 14.38 -15.47 -1.08
N ASN A 398 13.83 -15.78 0.10
CA ASN A 398 12.42 -16.06 0.24
C ASN A 398 11.54 -14.80 0.05
N TYR A 399 10.28 -15.04 -0.31
CA TYR A 399 9.25 -14.01 -0.20
C TYR A 399 9.15 -13.55 1.26
N PRO A 400 9.28 -12.23 1.54
CA PRO A 400 9.21 -11.73 2.90
C PRO A 400 7.76 -11.70 3.41
N ASP A 401 7.58 -12.17 4.62
CA ASP A 401 6.33 -12.13 5.38
C ASP A 401 6.64 -12.28 6.85
N ALA A 402 5.89 -11.65 7.73
CA ALA A 402 6.12 -11.73 9.18
C ALA A 402 6.06 -13.18 9.72
N PHE A 403 5.45 -14.11 8.99
CA PHE A 403 5.39 -15.53 9.34
C PHE A 403 6.53 -16.38 8.76
N MET A 404 7.40 -15.80 7.93
CA MET A 404 8.47 -16.54 7.26
C MET A 404 9.39 -17.29 8.21
N PHE A 405 9.55 -16.81 9.44
CA PHE A 405 10.38 -17.43 10.47
C PHE A 405 9.63 -18.38 11.41
N GLY A 406 8.39 -18.74 11.07
CA GLY A 406 7.54 -19.62 11.87
C GLY A 406 6.52 -18.87 12.72
N PRO A 407 5.72 -19.60 13.51
CA PRO A 407 4.60 -19.02 14.28
C PRO A 407 5.05 -18.12 15.42
N PHE A 408 6.23 -18.37 16.01
CA PHE A 408 6.83 -17.60 17.08
C PHE A 408 8.30 -17.29 16.77
N VAL A 409 8.77 -16.17 17.25
CA VAL A 409 10.15 -15.72 17.19
C VAL A 409 10.74 -15.65 18.62
N PRO A 410 12.07 -15.54 18.79
CA PRO A 410 12.73 -15.66 20.08
C PRO A 410 12.35 -14.63 21.14
N ALA A 411 11.72 -13.51 20.78
CA ALA A 411 11.32 -12.47 21.73
C ALA A 411 9.83 -12.16 21.64
N HIS A 412 9.25 -11.69 22.74
CA HIS A 412 7.89 -11.16 22.74
C HIS A 412 7.84 -9.68 22.32
N GLY A 413 8.89 -8.91 22.54
CA GLY A 413 9.00 -7.51 22.12
C GLY A 413 9.69 -7.37 20.78
N PHE A 414 11.00 -7.52 20.73
CA PHE A 414 11.80 -7.32 19.53
C PHE A 414 12.78 -8.45 19.31
N TRP A 415 12.72 -9.08 18.15
CA TRP A 415 13.75 -9.99 17.68
C TRP A 415 14.59 -9.30 16.62
N VAL A 416 15.89 -9.14 16.88
CA VAL A 416 16.83 -8.39 16.04
C VAL A 416 17.94 -9.30 15.56
N ARG A 417 18.24 -9.29 14.27
CA ARG A 417 19.37 -10.03 13.68
C ARG A 417 19.95 -9.31 12.48
N HIS A 418 21.26 -9.43 12.27
CA HIS A 418 22.01 -8.75 11.20
C HIS A 418 21.63 -7.26 11.14
N ALA A 419 21.99 -6.56 12.18
CA ALA A 419 21.65 -5.14 12.34
C ALA A 419 22.76 -4.39 13.07
N ARG A 420 22.82 -3.06 12.86
CA ARG A 420 23.80 -2.19 13.51
C ARG A 420 23.24 -0.81 13.82
N ASN A 421 23.73 -0.20 14.89
CA ASN A 421 23.34 1.13 15.34
C ASN A 421 21.82 1.25 15.53
N LEU A 422 21.28 0.48 16.48
CA LEU A 422 19.88 0.55 16.88
C LEU A 422 19.75 1.19 18.24
N ASP A 423 18.87 2.17 18.37
CA ASP A 423 18.57 2.86 19.61
C ASP A 423 17.10 2.72 19.99
N PHE A 424 16.85 2.06 21.13
CA PHE A 424 15.53 1.86 21.70
C PHE A 424 15.41 2.65 23.00
N SER A 425 14.45 3.57 23.08
CA SER A 425 14.25 4.39 24.27
C SER A 425 12.77 4.55 24.62
N HIS A 426 12.43 4.49 25.91
CA HIS A 426 11.05 4.53 26.40
C HIS A 426 10.15 3.50 25.70
N VAL A 427 10.62 2.24 25.63
CA VAL A 427 9.97 1.14 24.90
C VAL A 427 9.32 0.18 25.88
N GLN A 428 8.02 -0.03 25.75
CA GLN A 428 7.25 -0.95 26.57
C GLN A 428 6.36 -1.85 25.72
N VAL A 429 6.44 -3.17 25.99
CA VAL A 429 5.46 -4.15 25.49
C VAL A 429 4.68 -4.70 26.66
N ARG A 430 3.37 -4.49 26.67
CA ARG A 430 2.46 -4.99 27.70
C ARG A 430 1.88 -6.32 27.27
N LEU A 431 1.86 -7.28 28.17
CA LEU A 431 1.39 -8.63 27.93
C LEU A 431 0.01 -8.84 28.55
N ASN A 432 -0.95 -9.42 27.82
CA ASN A 432 -2.21 -9.90 28.37
C ASN A 432 -2.03 -11.21 29.15
N LYS A 433 -1.08 -12.06 28.72
CA LYS A 433 -0.71 -13.32 29.36
C LYS A 433 0.80 -13.36 29.58
N PRO A 434 1.28 -13.94 30.68
CA PRO A 434 2.72 -14.15 30.90
C PRO A 434 3.36 -14.83 29.67
N ASP A 435 4.51 -14.36 29.24
CA ASP A 435 5.26 -14.88 28.11
C ASP A 435 6.67 -15.25 28.57
N ALA A 436 7.11 -16.46 28.26
CA ALA A 436 8.41 -16.97 28.74
C ALA A 436 9.58 -16.54 27.86
N ARG A 437 9.32 -15.86 26.74
CA ARG A 437 10.37 -15.30 25.89
C ARG A 437 10.88 -13.97 26.45
N PRO A 438 12.15 -13.61 26.23
CA PRO A 438 12.67 -12.30 26.64
C PRO A 438 11.98 -11.14 25.89
N PHE A 439 12.13 -9.93 26.45
CA PHE A 439 11.65 -8.71 25.80
C PHE A 439 12.41 -8.43 24.49
N ILE A 440 13.75 -8.52 24.50
CA ILE A 440 14.59 -8.44 23.32
C ILE A 440 15.38 -9.74 23.18
N ALA A 441 15.44 -10.27 21.98
CA ALA A 441 16.37 -11.34 21.62
C ALA A 441 17.21 -10.90 20.42
N VAL A 442 18.50 -11.19 20.51
CA VAL A 442 19.49 -10.84 19.50
C VAL A 442 20.00 -12.11 18.83
N GLY A 443 20.11 -12.12 17.52
CA GLY A 443 20.66 -13.22 16.74
C GLY A 443 21.46 -12.73 15.56
N GLY A 444 22.40 -13.54 15.08
CA GLY A 444 23.30 -13.15 13.98
C GLY A 444 24.26 -12.03 14.40
N ASP A 445 24.69 -11.25 13.41
CA ASP A 445 25.62 -10.14 13.61
C ASP A 445 24.85 -8.88 13.99
N VAL A 446 24.79 -8.57 15.26
CA VAL A 446 24.20 -7.31 15.76
C VAL A 446 25.29 -6.51 16.45
N VAL A 447 25.42 -5.24 16.07
CA VAL A 447 26.43 -4.33 16.59
C VAL A 447 25.75 -3.04 17.03
N GLU A 448 26.03 -2.58 18.26
CA GLU A 448 25.52 -1.32 18.81
C GLU A 448 23.97 -1.30 18.88
N LEU A 449 23.42 -2.15 19.73
CA LEU A 449 22.01 -2.09 20.14
C LEU A 449 21.93 -1.53 21.56
N THR A 450 21.20 -0.42 21.73
CA THR A 450 20.98 0.19 23.05
C THR A 450 19.51 0.15 23.46
N LEU A 451 19.26 0.02 24.76
CA LEU A 451 17.95 0.19 25.40
C LEU A 451 18.10 1.19 26.53
N ASP A 452 17.41 2.33 26.41
CA ASP A 452 17.50 3.47 27.34
C ASP A 452 18.96 3.85 27.65
N GLY A 453 19.79 3.91 26.59
CA GLY A 453 21.21 4.26 26.67
C GLY A 453 22.15 3.14 27.16
N ASN A 454 21.62 1.97 27.54
CA ASN A 454 22.42 0.84 27.99
C ASN A 454 22.62 -0.17 26.84
N SER A 455 23.82 -0.73 26.70
CA SER A 455 24.08 -1.79 25.72
C SER A 455 23.27 -3.04 26.04
N VAL A 456 22.60 -3.59 25.03
CA VAL A 456 21.87 -4.88 25.09
C VAL A 456 22.79 -6.04 24.70
N ILE A 457 23.95 -5.73 24.12
CA ILE A 457 24.92 -6.71 23.61
C ILE A 457 26.10 -6.75 24.59
N ASP A 458 26.30 -7.87 25.22
CA ASP A 458 27.57 -8.13 25.98
C ASP A 458 28.74 -8.13 25.01
N ARG A 459 29.76 -7.33 25.31
CA ARG A 459 31.01 -7.25 24.53
C ARG A 459 31.88 -8.47 24.76
#